data_a0ca9de173d32ac40b99a75d102ead24
#
_entry.id   a0ca9de173d32ac40b99a75d102ead24
#
_cell.length_a   1.000
_cell.length_b   1.000
_cell.length_c   1.000
_cell.angle_alpha   90.00
_cell.angle_beta   90.00
_cell.angle_gamma   90.00
#
_symmetry.space_group_name_H-M   'P 1'
#
loop_
_entity.id
_entity.type
_entity.pdbx_description
1 polymer ?
#
loop_
_entity_poly.entity_id
_entity_poly.type
_entity_poly.pdbx_seq_one_letter_code
_entity_poly.pdbx_strand_id
1 'polypeptide(L)'
;MAMALRAGIPLQDMEFMQFHPTGIAGIGVLISEGARGEGGYLVNSQGERFMERYAPNARDLASRDVVARAIDIEVREGRGCGPNKDYIHLKVDHLGAELIKSKLPGIRELSMRFAHVDPIEAPMPVYPTAHYTMGGIPTNRFGQVVAPVQTGPEEPVPGLYAVGECACVSIHGANRLGGNSLLDIVVFGRAAGNHILEYLKENRYHRTLTEASIEPAQQHLARWDAKGDGESADKLSDELRRTMEQHCGVFRNQEVLDQGVTKVLKLRERLQNARLQDHSKVFNTARIEAFETENLMEV
;
A
#
# COMPACT_ATOMS: atom_id res chain seq x y z
N MET A 1 -5.86 -4.44 -9.44
CA MET A 1 -7.20 -4.22 -8.87
C MET A 1 -8.07 -3.36 -9.78
N ALA A 2 -7.69 -2.15 -10.17
CA ALA A 2 -8.51 -1.26 -11.02
C ALA A 2 -9.05 -1.89 -12.32
N MET A 3 -8.25 -2.67 -13.05
CA MET A 3 -8.72 -3.38 -14.25
C MET A 3 -9.84 -4.38 -13.95
N ALA A 4 -9.74 -5.10 -12.82
CA ALA A 4 -10.77 -6.04 -12.39
C ALA A 4 -12.08 -5.29 -12.05
N LEU A 5 -11.97 -4.18 -11.30
CA LEU A 5 -13.10 -3.35 -10.93
C LEU A 5 -13.83 -2.78 -12.17
N ARG A 6 -13.07 -2.27 -13.17
CA ARG A 6 -13.65 -1.81 -14.46
C ARG A 6 -14.31 -2.92 -15.27
N ALA A 7 -13.85 -4.16 -15.11
CA ALA A 7 -14.46 -5.33 -15.72
C ALA A 7 -15.72 -5.82 -14.96
N GLY A 8 -16.14 -5.13 -13.91
CA GLY A 8 -17.32 -5.48 -13.12
C GLY A 8 -17.05 -6.53 -12.03
N ILE A 9 -15.80 -6.81 -11.72
CA ILE A 9 -15.42 -7.72 -10.62
C ILE A 9 -15.27 -6.90 -9.35
N PRO A 10 -16.02 -7.18 -8.28
CA PRO A 10 -15.93 -6.45 -7.02
C PRO A 10 -14.56 -6.70 -6.36
N LEU A 11 -14.15 -5.76 -5.52
CA LEU A 11 -13.01 -5.94 -4.62
C LEU A 11 -13.55 -6.28 -3.23
N GLN A 12 -12.77 -7.03 -2.46
CA GLN A 12 -13.14 -7.52 -1.13
C GLN A 12 -12.15 -7.02 -0.09
N ASP A 13 -12.63 -6.74 1.14
CA ASP A 13 -11.83 -6.42 2.33
C ASP A 13 -10.92 -5.17 2.16
N MET A 14 -11.31 -4.22 1.32
CA MET A 14 -10.49 -3.03 0.99
C MET A 14 -10.29 -2.08 2.17
N GLU A 15 -11.11 -2.18 3.21
CA GLU A 15 -10.95 -1.43 4.46
C GLU A 15 -9.74 -1.87 5.29
N PHE A 16 -9.19 -3.06 5.04
CA PHE A 16 -8.06 -3.61 5.78
C PHE A 16 -6.73 -3.22 5.14
N MET A 17 -6.23 -2.06 5.53
CA MET A 17 -4.91 -1.55 5.16
C MET A 17 -3.95 -1.68 6.34
N GLN A 18 -2.81 -2.34 6.12
CA GLN A 18 -1.74 -2.42 7.12
C GLN A 18 -0.82 -1.22 7.00
N PHE A 19 -0.55 -0.56 8.13
CA PHE A 19 0.47 0.47 8.24
C PHE A 19 1.74 -0.14 8.83
N HIS A 20 2.88 0.10 8.15
CA HIS A 20 4.17 -0.22 8.74
C HIS A 20 4.54 0.89 9.73
N PRO A 21 4.88 0.57 10.98
CA PRO A 21 5.07 1.59 12.01
C PRO A 21 6.30 2.47 11.78
N THR A 22 7.30 1.99 11.06
CA THR A 22 8.60 2.66 10.94
C THR A 22 8.95 3.00 9.48
N GLY A 23 8.10 3.79 8.82
CA GLY A 23 8.46 4.52 7.61
C GLY A 23 9.26 5.77 7.96
N ILE A 24 10.25 6.15 7.14
CA ILE A 24 10.97 7.42 7.30
C ILE A 24 9.97 8.55 7.16
N ALA A 25 9.90 9.43 8.16
CA ALA A 25 8.92 10.50 8.23
C ALA A 25 9.01 11.43 7.00
N GLY A 26 7.85 11.76 6.44
CA GLY A 26 7.71 12.62 5.26
C GLY A 26 8.03 11.97 3.92
N ILE A 27 8.64 10.76 3.90
CA ILE A 27 9.06 10.07 2.68
C ILE A 27 8.39 8.69 2.54
N GLY A 28 8.14 8.01 3.68
CA GLY A 28 7.48 6.71 3.71
C GLY A 28 8.39 5.51 3.38
N VAL A 29 9.69 5.70 3.13
CA VAL A 29 10.64 4.59 2.92
C VAL A 29 10.73 3.75 4.18
N LEU A 30 10.54 2.43 4.04
CA LEU A 30 10.40 1.54 5.18
C LEU A 30 11.74 1.20 5.83
N ILE A 31 11.84 1.45 7.13
CA ILE A 31 12.84 0.86 8.00
C ILE A 31 12.29 -0.46 8.51
N SER A 32 12.90 -1.56 8.09
CA SER A 32 12.39 -2.90 8.36
C SER A 32 12.27 -3.19 9.86
N GLU A 33 11.38 -4.12 10.20
CA GLU A 33 11.18 -4.60 11.57
C GLU A 33 12.48 -5.17 12.20
N GLY A 34 13.44 -5.57 11.36
CA GLY A 34 14.77 -6.03 11.78
C GLY A 34 15.51 -5.03 12.67
N ALA A 35 15.32 -3.70 12.48
CA ALA A 35 15.88 -2.71 13.38
C ALA A 35 15.44 -2.90 14.84
N ARG A 36 14.12 -3.15 15.04
CA ARG A 36 13.54 -3.42 16.35
C ARG A 36 13.87 -4.83 16.83
N GLY A 37 13.97 -5.79 15.92
CA GLY A 37 14.38 -7.17 16.19
C GLY A 37 15.81 -7.29 16.74
N GLU A 38 16.73 -6.46 16.25
CA GLU A 38 18.10 -6.38 16.77
C GLU A 38 18.23 -5.54 18.06
N GLY A 39 17.11 -5.02 18.59
CA GLY A 39 17.07 -4.30 19.87
C GLY A 39 16.83 -2.80 19.75
N GLY A 40 16.50 -2.30 18.56
CA GLY A 40 16.05 -0.91 18.39
C GLY A 40 14.74 -0.65 19.11
N TYR A 41 14.53 0.59 19.57
CA TYR A 41 13.31 0.99 20.29
C TYR A 41 12.84 2.39 19.92
N LEU A 42 11.56 2.63 20.18
CA LEU A 42 10.87 3.87 19.84
C LEU A 42 10.85 4.83 21.04
N VAL A 43 11.11 6.11 20.78
CA VAL A 43 11.03 7.15 21.80
C VAL A 43 10.28 8.38 21.28
N ASN A 44 9.49 9.00 22.16
CA ASN A 44 8.83 10.27 21.91
C ASN A 44 9.76 11.47 22.20
N SER A 45 9.27 12.70 22.05
CA SER A 45 10.03 13.93 22.31
C SER A 45 10.47 14.13 23.75
N GLN A 46 9.88 13.38 24.69
CA GLN A 46 10.26 13.41 26.11
C GLN A 46 11.34 12.38 26.44
N GLY A 47 11.79 11.59 25.45
CA GLY A 47 12.75 10.50 25.63
C GLY A 47 12.13 9.23 26.23
N GLU A 48 10.80 9.17 26.36
CA GLU A 48 10.10 8.01 26.90
C GLU A 48 10.05 6.87 25.87
N ARG A 49 10.36 5.65 26.30
CA ARG A 49 10.09 4.40 25.55
C ARG A 49 8.60 4.04 25.68
N PHE A 50 7.74 4.79 25.00
CA PHE A 50 6.30 4.74 25.19
C PHE A 50 5.67 3.37 24.89
N MET A 51 6.31 2.50 24.12
CA MET A 51 5.79 1.14 23.89
C MET A 51 5.70 0.29 25.15
N GLU A 52 6.46 0.61 26.21
CA GLU A 52 6.31 -0.05 27.52
C GLU A 52 4.95 0.22 28.16
N ARG A 53 4.33 1.35 27.85
CA ARG A 53 2.98 1.73 28.32
C ARG A 53 1.88 1.10 27.47
N TYR A 54 2.06 1.03 26.13
CA TYR A 54 1.04 0.52 25.22
C TYR A 54 1.05 -1.01 25.08
N ALA A 55 2.20 -1.64 25.21
CA ALA A 55 2.38 -3.08 25.08
C ALA A 55 3.45 -3.59 26.06
N PRO A 56 3.17 -3.68 27.38
CA PRO A 56 4.18 -3.96 28.41
C PRO A 56 4.99 -5.25 28.20
N ASN A 57 4.37 -6.27 27.59
CA ASN A 57 5.02 -7.57 27.37
C ASN A 57 5.86 -7.59 26.09
N ALA A 58 5.28 -7.19 24.95
CA ALA A 58 5.93 -7.26 23.65
C ALA A 58 6.72 -5.99 23.29
N ARG A 59 6.42 -4.87 23.93
CA ARG A 59 7.05 -3.57 23.74
C ARG A 59 7.18 -3.19 22.25
N ASP A 60 8.35 -2.85 21.80
CA ASP A 60 8.66 -2.45 20.44
C ASP A 60 8.48 -3.60 19.41
N LEU A 61 8.33 -4.84 19.87
CA LEU A 61 8.04 -6.02 19.05
C LEU A 61 6.55 -6.42 19.04
N ALA A 62 5.68 -5.56 19.56
CA ALA A 62 4.24 -5.74 19.41
C ALA A 62 3.85 -5.74 17.91
N SER A 63 2.66 -6.27 17.61
CA SER A 63 2.13 -6.30 16.23
C SER A 63 2.11 -4.91 15.60
N ARG A 64 2.28 -4.85 14.28
CA ARG A 64 2.44 -3.58 13.54
C ARG A 64 1.31 -2.59 13.79
N ASP A 65 0.08 -3.07 13.86
CA ASP A 65 -1.10 -2.26 14.14
C ASP A 65 -1.07 -1.62 15.54
N VAL A 66 -0.60 -2.35 16.55
CA VAL A 66 -0.43 -1.83 17.91
C VAL A 66 0.64 -0.75 17.95
N VAL A 67 1.79 -1.00 17.33
CA VAL A 67 2.89 -0.02 17.28
C VAL A 67 2.49 1.21 16.48
N ALA A 68 1.84 1.05 15.32
CA ALA A 68 1.40 2.17 14.47
C ALA A 68 0.39 3.05 15.21
N ARG A 69 -0.59 2.45 15.90
CA ARG A 69 -1.55 3.22 16.73
C ARG A 69 -0.87 3.95 17.87
N ALA A 70 0.08 3.31 18.56
CA ALA A 70 0.82 3.95 19.63
C ALA A 70 1.59 5.18 19.16
N ILE A 71 2.27 5.08 18.01
CA ILE A 71 2.99 6.21 17.40
C ILE A 71 2.03 7.34 17.07
N ASP A 72 0.91 7.04 16.40
CA ASP A 72 -0.05 8.06 16.00
C ASP A 72 -0.67 8.77 17.23
N ILE A 73 -0.95 8.04 18.32
CA ILE A 73 -1.42 8.63 19.59
C ILE A 73 -0.35 9.57 20.17
N GLU A 74 0.92 9.15 20.22
CA GLU A 74 2.00 10.00 20.73
C GLU A 74 2.10 11.32 19.95
N VAL A 75 2.00 11.26 18.64
CA VAL A 75 2.02 12.44 17.77
C VAL A 75 0.79 13.32 18.01
N ARG A 76 -0.41 12.77 18.00
CA ARG A 76 -1.68 13.51 18.20
C ARG A 76 -1.77 14.16 19.58
N GLU A 77 -1.19 13.57 20.60
CA GLU A 77 -1.15 14.13 21.94
C GLU A 77 0.02 15.12 22.15
N GLY A 78 0.73 15.49 21.10
CA GLY A 78 1.76 16.51 21.10
C GLY A 78 3.13 16.05 21.64
N ARG A 79 3.32 14.74 21.81
CA ARG A 79 4.60 14.15 22.21
C ARG A 79 5.47 13.71 21.02
N GLY A 80 5.09 14.08 19.80
CA GLY A 80 5.91 13.89 18.61
C GLY A 80 7.24 14.61 18.67
N CYS A 81 8.20 14.15 17.89
CA CYS A 81 9.55 14.71 17.73
C CYS A 81 9.60 15.69 16.55
N GLY A 82 10.69 16.44 16.47
CA GLY A 82 10.95 17.38 15.39
C GLY A 82 10.20 18.73 15.54
N PRO A 83 10.44 19.63 14.60
CA PRO A 83 9.89 20.99 14.69
C PRO A 83 8.35 21.02 14.60
N ASN A 84 7.76 20.10 13.84
CA ASN A 84 6.31 20.01 13.66
C ASN A 84 5.64 19.04 14.63
N LYS A 85 6.43 18.28 15.43
CA LYS A 85 5.94 17.22 16.34
C LYS A 85 5.13 16.14 15.62
N ASP A 86 5.50 15.80 14.39
CA ASP A 86 4.74 14.95 13.47
C ASP A 86 5.36 13.55 13.23
N TYR A 87 6.41 13.20 13.97
CA TYR A 87 7.04 11.88 13.92
C TYR A 87 7.58 11.45 15.30
N ILE A 88 8.11 10.27 15.40
CA ILE A 88 8.83 9.79 16.59
C ILE A 88 10.24 9.33 16.19
N HIS A 89 11.07 9.01 17.16
CA HIS A 89 12.43 8.54 16.94
C HIS A 89 12.55 7.03 17.12
N LEU A 90 13.15 6.36 16.12
CA LEU A 90 13.64 4.99 16.23
C LEU A 90 15.12 5.02 16.57
N LYS A 91 15.48 4.53 17.75
CA LYS A 91 16.86 4.49 18.27
C LYS A 91 17.48 3.13 18.06
N VAL A 92 18.68 3.11 17.47
CA VAL A 92 19.56 1.94 17.33
C VAL A 92 21.02 2.27 17.70
N ASP A 93 21.35 3.54 17.94
CA ASP A 93 22.69 4.04 18.26
C ASP A 93 23.33 3.30 19.45
N HIS A 94 22.54 2.91 20.44
CA HIS A 94 22.98 2.14 21.61
C HIS A 94 23.47 0.72 21.30
N LEU A 95 23.17 0.18 20.10
CA LEU A 95 23.63 -1.14 19.67
C LEU A 95 25.11 -1.14 19.28
N GLY A 96 25.69 0.04 19.04
CA GLY A 96 27.04 0.24 18.64
C GLY A 96 27.33 0.07 17.15
N ALA A 97 28.35 0.75 16.67
CA ALA A 97 28.68 0.86 15.24
C ALA A 97 28.92 -0.49 14.56
N GLU A 98 29.58 -1.43 15.24
CA GLU A 98 29.92 -2.74 14.67
C GLU A 98 28.68 -3.59 14.40
N LEU A 99 27.70 -3.61 15.32
CA LEU A 99 26.45 -4.34 15.11
C LEU A 99 25.64 -3.70 13.97
N ILE A 100 25.52 -2.36 13.97
CA ILE A 100 24.77 -1.66 12.93
C ILE A 100 25.37 -1.91 11.54
N LYS A 101 26.71 -1.84 11.41
CA LYS A 101 27.38 -2.10 10.13
C LYS A 101 27.25 -3.56 9.67
N SER A 102 27.26 -4.52 10.59
CA SER A 102 27.22 -5.95 10.25
C SER A 102 25.82 -6.51 10.07
N LYS A 103 24.85 -6.09 10.91
CA LYS A 103 23.48 -6.64 10.94
C LYS A 103 22.44 -5.77 10.25
N LEU A 104 22.65 -4.45 10.22
CA LEU A 104 21.70 -3.47 9.72
C LEU A 104 22.27 -2.58 8.58
N PRO A 105 23.17 -3.10 7.69
CA PRO A 105 23.83 -2.25 6.69
C PRO A 105 22.85 -1.56 5.75
N GLY A 106 21.81 -2.28 5.28
CA GLY A 106 20.78 -1.71 4.41
C GLY A 106 19.91 -0.66 5.11
N ILE A 107 19.62 -0.84 6.40
CA ILE A 107 18.88 0.15 7.20
C ILE A 107 19.71 1.42 7.36
N ARG A 108 21.01 1.28 7.64
CA ARG A 108 21.91 2.43 7.70
C ARG A 108 21.97 3.19 6.39
N GLU A 109 22.12 2.49 5.26
CA GLU A 109 22.13 3.11 3.94
C GLU A 109 20.82 3.86 3.65
N LEU A 110 19.65 3.25 3.90
CA LEU A 110 18.35 3.89 3.72
C LEU A 110 18.21 5.14 4.60
N SER A 111 18.60 5.06 5.87
CA SER A 111 18.55 6.20 6.80
C SER A 111 19.43 7.35 6.33
N MET A 112 20.67 7.08 5.96
CA MET A 112 21.60 8.10 5.46
C MET A 112 21.10 8.73 4.16
N ARG A 113 20.55 7.93 3.26
CA ARG A 113 20.10 8.39 1.94
C ARG A 113 18.82 9.21 2.00
N PHE A 114 17.84 8.78 2.79
CA PHE A 114 16.50 9.35 2.79
C PHE A 114 16.18 10.21 4.02
N ALA A 115 16.71 9.89 5.19
CA ALA A 115 16.54 10.70 6.38
C ALA A 115 17.71 11.65 6.64
N HIS A 116 18.82 11.52 5.89
CA HIS A 116 20.07 12.24 6.08
C HIS A 116 20.65 12.08 7.48
N VAL A 117 20.41 10.92 8.11
CA VAL A 117 20.84 10.57 9.47
C VAL A 117 21.65 9.29 9.44
N ASP A 118 22.86 9.29 10.00
CA ASP A 118 23.58 8.05 10.31
C ASP A 118 23.00 7.48 11.61
N PRO A 119 22.36 6.29 11.57
CA PRO A 119 21.74 5.70 12.74
C PRO A 119 22.76 5.23 13.82
N ILE A 120 24.07 5.28 13.52
CA ILE A 120 25.14 5.09 14.52
C ILE A 120 25.23 6.31 15.44
N GLU A 121 24.94 7.52 14.93
CA GLU A 121 25.16 8.77 15.62
C GLU A 121 23.87 9.40 16.17
N ALA A 122 22.76 9.19 15.49
CA ALA A 122 21.50 9.82 15.84
C ALA A 122 20.27 8.93 15.54
N PRO A 123 19.13 9.15 16.22
CA PRO A 123 17.91 8.39 15.98
C PRO A 123 17.27 8.72 14.64
N MET A 124 16.63 7.73 14.02
CA MET A 124 15.90 7.88 12.77
C MET A 124 14.52 8.45 13.00
N PRO A 125 14.08 9.49 12.25
CA PRO A 125 12.71 9.98 12.29
C PRO A 125 11.78 8.99 11.58
N VAL A 126 10.76 8.49 12.26
CA VAL A 126 9.83 7.50 11.70
C VAL A 126 8.38 7.82 12.02
N TYR A 127 7.47 7.46 11.11
CA TYR A 127 6.03 7.57 11.25
C TYR A 127 5.32 6.42 10.51
N PRO A 128 4.11 6.00 10.94
CA PRO A 128 3.38 4.94 10.27
C PRO A 128 3.10 5.26 8.81
N THR A 129 3.37 4.29 7.94
CA THR A 129 3.23 4.43 6.49
C THR A 129 2.36 3.30 5.95
N ALA A 130 1.45 3.60 5.01
CA ALA A 130 0.68 2.60 4.28
C ALA A 130 1.63 1.58 3.64
N HIS A 131 1.40 0.28 3.88
CA HIS A 131 2.39 -0.75 3.59
C HIS A 131 1.83 -1.94 2.81
N TYR A 132 0.66 -2.47 3.21
CA TYR A 132 0.09 -3.67 2.62
C TYR A 132 -1.43 -3.62 2.66
N THR A 133 -2.08 -3.95 1.55
CA THR A 133 -3.52 -4.18 1.53
C THR A 133 -3.83 -5.66 1.76
N MET A 134 -4.68 -5.98 2.73
CA MET A 134 -5.16 -7.33 2.94
C MET A 134 -6.31 -7.68 2.01
N GLY A 135 -7.04 -6.68 1.55
CA GLY A 135 -8.07 -6.79 0.55
C GLY A 135 -7.54 -6.87 -0.89
N GLY A 136 -8.45 -7.01 -1.84
CA GLY A 136 -8.12 -7.08 -3.26
C GLY A 136 -9.16 -7.83 -4.08
N ILE A 137 -8.71 -8.43 -5.18
CA ILE A 137 -9.54 -9.24 -6.06
C ILE A 137 -9.90 -10.55 -5.34
N PRO A 138 -11.18 -10.86 -5.10
CA PRO A 138 -11.58 -12.07 -4.39
C PRO A 138 -11.17 -13.32 -5.15
N THR A 139 -10.58 -14.28 -4.45
CA THR A 139 -10.11 -15.54 -5.03
C THR A 139 -10.44 -16.73 -4.15
N ASN A 140 -10.60 -17.89 -4.78
CA ASN A 140 -10.63 -19.16 -4.07
C ASN A 140 -9.21 -19.68 -3.78
N ARG A 141 -9.14 -20.84 -3.10
CA ARG A 141 -7.87 -21.50 -2.74
C ARG A 141 -6.96 -21.89 -3.92
N PHE A 142 -7.44 -21.85 -5.13
CA PHE A 142 -6.68 -22.15 -6.36
C PHE A 142 -6.25 -20.86 -7.08
N GLY A 143 -6.45 -19.70 -6.48
CA GLY A 143 -6.15 -18.40 -7.10
C GLY A 143 -7.09 -18.02 -8.23
N GLN A 144 -8.18 -18.78 -8.48
CA GLN A 144 -9.20 -18.35 -9.45
C GLN A 144 -9.96 -17.18 -8.88
N VAL A 145 -10.13 -16.14 -9.69
CA VAL A 145 -10.99 -15.01 -9.34
C VAL A 145 -12.42 -15.50 -9.22
N VAL A 146 -13.11 -15.09 -8.16
CA VAL A 146 -14.52 -15.38 -7.94
C VAL A 146 -15.35 -14.10 -7.99
N ALA A 147 -16.59 -14.21 -8.44
CA ALA A 147 -17.53 -13.11 -8.49
C ALA A 147 -18.88 -13.55 -7.94
N PRO A 148 -19.63 -12.63 -7.28
CA PRO A 148 -20.97 -12.94 -6.82
C PRO A 148 -21.90 -13.19 -8.00
N VAL A 149 -22.80 -14.15 -7.82
CA VAL A 149 -23.88 -14.43 -8.77
C VAL A 149 -25.23 -14.06 -8.14
N GLN A 150 -26.27 -13.88 -8.96
CA GLN A 150 -27.59 -13.44 -8.46
C GLN A 150 -28.20 -14.41 -7.46
N THR A 151 -27.96 -15.71 -7.62
CA THR A 151 -28.48 -16.74 -6.74
C THR A 151 -27.44 -17.82 -6.53
N GLY A 152 -26.97 -17.97 -5.31
CA GLY A 152 -26.00 -19.02 -4.96
C GLY A 152 -24.68 -18.49 -4.42
N PRO A 153 -23.69 -19.38 -4.22
CA PRO A 153 -22.34 -18.99 -3.84
C PRO A 153 -21.62 -18.29 -4.98
N GLU A 154 -20.53 -17.61 -4.65
CA GLU A 154 -19.64 -17.02 -5.64
C GLU A 154 -19.14 -18.07 -6.65
N GLU A 155 -19.04 -17.67 -7.92
CA GLU A 155 -18.58 -18.54 -9.00
C GLU A 155 -17.23 -18.07 -9.55
N PRO A 156 -16.35 -19.03 -9.95
CA PRO A 156 -15.10 -18.70 -10.60
C PRO A 156 -15.33 -18.00 -11.95
N VAL A 157 -14.57 -16.91 -12.17
CA VAL A 157 -14.49 -16.25 -13.48
C VAL A 157 -13.56 -17.06 -14.37
N PRO A 158 -14.05 -17.67 -15.47
CA PRO A 158 -13.26 -18.61 -16.26
C PRO A 158 -11.98 -17.99 -16.86
N GLY A 159 -10.83 -18.58 -16.58
CA GLY A 159 -9.54 -18.17 -17.12
C GLY A 159 -8.90 -16.97 -16.44
N LEU A 160 -9.50 -16.41 -15.38
CA LEU A 160 -8.94 -15.29 -14.63
C LEU A 160 -8.42 -15.75 -13.26
N TYR A 161 -7.17 -15.37 -12.96
CA TYR A 161 -6.48 -15.71 -11.71
C TYR A 161 -5.86 -14.47 -11.10
N ALA A 162 -5.79 -14.43 -9.78
CA ALA A 162 -5.05 -13.43 -9.02
C ALA A 162 -4.38 -14.09 -7.82
N VAL A 163 -3.14 -13.69 -7.52
CA VAL A 163 -2.36 -14.20 -6.39
C VAL A 163 -1.47 -13.11 -5.82
N GLY A 164 -1.09 -13.23 -4.55
CA GLY A 164 -0.29 -12.22 -3.84
C GLY A 164 -1.12 -11.01 -3.44
N GLU A 165 -0.50 -9.89 -3.18
CA GLU A 165 -1.12 -8.70 -2.58
C GLU A 165 -2.31 -8.12 -3.35
N CYS A 166 -2.41 -8.35 -4.67
CA CYS A 166 -3.57 -7.90 -5.44
C CYS A 166 -4.81 -8.79 -5.26
N ALA A 167 -4.64 -9.98 -4.67
CA ALA A 167 -5.70 -10.97 -4.46
C ALA A 167 -6.17 -10.97 -3.01
N CYS A 168 -7.45 -11.22 -2.79
CA CYS A 168 -8.03 -11.46 -1.48
C CYS A 168 -8.54 -12.90 -1.37
N VAL A 169 -7.73 -13.77 -0.78
CA VAL A 169 -8.11 -15.12 -0.37
C VAL A 169 -8.54 -15.18 1.09
N SER A 170 -8.62 -14.01 1.74
CA SER A 170 -9.06 -13.76 3.14
C SER A 170 -8.22 -14.47 4.23
N ILE A 171 -6.94 -14.80 3.94
CA ILE A 171 -6.08 -15.48 4.92
C ILE A 171 -5.40 -14.54 5.92
N HIS A 172 -5.35 -13.25 5.62
CA HIS A 172 -4.64 -12.27 6.45
C HIS A 172 -5.53 -11.60 7.50
N GLY A 173 -6.86 -11.72 7.36
CA GLY A 173 -7.80 -10.99 8.22
C GLY A 173 -7.56 -9.47 8.16
N ALA A 174 -7.74 -8.80 9.27
CA ALA A 174 -7.57 -7.35 9.36
C ALA A 174 -6.10 -6.89 9.50
N ASN A 175 -5.16 -7.81 9.75
CA ASN A 175 -3.74 -7.47 9.96
C ASN A 175 -2.81 -8.64 9.62
N ARG A 176 -2.06 -8.51 8.54
CA ARG A 176 -1.11 -9.52 8.08
C ARG A 176 0.09 -9.64 9.04
N LEU A 177 0.44 -10.86 9.42
CA LEU A 177 1.65 -11.14 10.19
C LEU A 177 2.91 -10.98 9.33
N GLY A 178 4.01 -10.61 9.98
CA GLY A 178 5.31 -10.44 9.32
C GLY A 178 5.73 -11.70 8.57
N GLY A 179 6.22 -11.55 7.33
CA GLY A 179 6.63 -12.65 6.47
C GLY A 179 5.52 -13.39 5.73
N ASN A 180 4.26 -13.30 6.17
CA ASN A 180 3.16 -14.06 5.56
C ASN A 180 2.85 -13.65 4.11
N SER A 181 3.21 -12.44 3.66
CA SER A 181 3.07 -12.09 2.25
C SER A 181 3.95 -12.96 1.33
N LEU A 182 5.13 -13.37 1.80
CA LEU A 182 6.01 -14.28 1.05
C LEU A 182 5.42 -15.70 0.99
N LEU A 183 4.82 -16.17 2.09
CA LEU A 183 4.12 -17.46 2.10
C LEU A 183 2.91 -17.46 1.18
N ASP A 184 2.13 -16.38 1.20
CA ASP A 184 0.98 -16.18 0.33
C ASP A 184 1.36 -16.35 -1.15
N ILE A 185 2.32 -15.56 -1.66
CA ILE A 185 2.72 -15.63 -3.06
C ILE A 185 3.30 -16.98 -3.46
N VAL A 186 4.01 -17.68 -2.57
CA VAL A 186 4.56 -19.01 -2.85
C VAL A 186 3.45 -20.08 -2.87
N VAL A 187 2.59 -20.10 -1.86
CA VAL A 187 1.54 -21.12 -1.71
C VAL A 187 0.48 -20.96 -2.80
N PHE A 188 -0.11 -19.77 -2.94
CA PHE A 188 -1.19 -19.56 -3.91
C PHE A 188 -0.67 -19.40 -5.32
N GLY A 189 0.56 -18.89 -5.54
CA GLY A 189 1.20 -18.93 -6.85
C GLY A 189 1.38 -20.34 -7.36
N ARG A 190 1.83 -21.26 -6.50
CA ARG A 190 1.93 -22.70 -6.84
C ARG A 190 0.56 -23.35 -7.06
N ALA A 191 -0.42 -23.04 -6.21
CA ALA A 191 -1.78 -23.56 -6.36
C ALA A 191 -2.42 -23.12 -7.68
N ALA A 192 -2.30 -21.82 -8.01
CA ALA A 192 -2.79 -21.28 -9.28
C ALA A 192 -2.07 -21.90 -10.48
N GLY A 193 -0.75 -22.00 -10.46
CA GLY A 193 0.03 -22.63 -11.54
C GLY A 193 -0.40 -24.07 -11.80
N ASN A 194 -0.56 -24.89 -10.75
CA ASN A 194 -1.04 -26.25 -10.88
C ASN A 194 -2.46 -26.31 -11.45
N HIS A 195 -3.36 -25.45 -10.96
CA HIS A 195 -4.73 -25.40 -11.46
C HIS A 195 -4.79 -24.95 -12.93
N ILE A 196 -3.99 -23.96 -13.33
CA ILE A 196 -3.90 -23.51 -14.72
C ILE A 196 -3.44 -24.64 -15.65
N LEU A 197 -2.47 -25.45 -15.23
CA LEU A 197 -2.02 -26.61 -16.02
C LEU A 197 -3.15 -27.61 -16.27
N GLU A 198 -3.99 -27.88 -15.27
CA GLU A 198 -5.16 -28.76 -15.44
C GLU A 198 -6.22 -28.09 -16.32
N TYR A 199 -6.53 -26.82 -16.06
CA TYR A 199 -7.49 -26.06 -16.84
C TYR A 199 -7.16 -26.01 -18.34
N LEU A 200 -5.88 -25.87 -18.70
CA LEU A 200 -5.42 -25.81 -20.08
C LEU A 200 -5.52 -27.13 -20.84
N LYS A 201 -5.69 -28.27 -20.16
CA LYS A 201 -5.92 -29.57 -20.83
C LYS A 201 -7.22 -29.56 -21.64
N GLU A 202 -8.24 -28.87 -21.11
CA GLU A 202 -9.56 -28.76 -21.72
C GLU A 202 -9.77 -27.42 -22.46
N ASN A 203 -8.97 -26.39 -22.14
CA ASN A 203 -9.10 -25.03 -22.65
C ASN A 203 -7.84 -24.57 -23.39
N ARG A 204 -7.43 -25.31 -24.43
CA ARG A 204 -6.17 -25.11 -25.16
C ARG A 204 -6.12 -23.84 -26.03
N TYR A 205 -7.26 -23.32 -26.42
CA TYR A 205 -7.35 -22.23 -27.39
C TYR A 205 -7.92 -20.96 -26.73
N HIS A 206 -7.33 -19.84 -27.06
CA HIS A 206 -7.87 -18.54 -26.67
C HIS A 206 -9.23 -18.30 -27.33
N ARG A 207 -10.11 -17.65 -26.61
CA ARG A 207 -11.36 -17.17 -27.19
C ARG A 207 -11.05 -16.03 -28.18
N THR A 208 -11.79 -15.99 -29.27
CA THR A 208 -11.67 -14.88 -30.23
C THR A 208 -12.11 -13.59 -29.58
N LEU A 209 -11.25 -12.57 -29.61
CA LEU A 209 -11.60 -11.23 -29.17
C LEU A 209 -12.35 -10.53 -30.30
N THR A 210 -13.45 -9.87 -29.96
CA THR A 210 -14.17 -9.01 -30.89
C THR A 210 -13.64 -7.58 -30.80
N GLU A 211 -13.79 -6.78 -31.87
CA GLU A 211 -13.44 -5.36 -31.84
C GLU A 211 -14.16 -4.63 -30.69
N ALA A 212 -15.42 -4.94 -30.47
CA ALA A 212 -16.21 -4.39 -29.36
C ALA A 212 -15.62 -4.69 -27.96
N SER A 213 -14.81 -5.76 -27.82
CA SER A 213 -14.11 -6.07 -26.56
C SER A 213 -12.85 -5.24 -26.36
N ILE A 214 -12.25 -4.72 -27.45
CA ILE A 214 -10.98 -4.00 -27.43
C ILE A 214 -11.21 -2.49 -27.40
N GLU A 215 -12.25 -2.02 -28.09
CA GLU A 215 -12.56 -0.59 -28.27
C GLU A 215 -12.61 0.20 -26.94
N PRO A 216 -13.28 -0.26 -25.85
CA PRO A 216 -13.32 0.46 -24.57
C PRO A 216 -11.91 0.67 -23.98
N ALA A 217 -11.04 -0.34 -24.09
CA ALA A 217 -9.66 -0.22 -23.62
C ALA A 217 -8.84 0.77 -24.43
N GLN A 218 -9.03 0.78 -25.76
CA GLN A 218 -8.37 1.74 -26.65
C GLN A 218 -8.85 3.17 -26.36
N GLN A 219 -10.14 3.38 -26.19
CA GLN A 219 -10.73 4.68 -25.84
C GLN A 219 -10.19 5.19 -24.50
N HIS A 220 -10.12 4.29 -23.50
CA HIS A 220 -9.57 4.61 -22.20
C HIS A 220 -8.09 5.06 -22.28
N LEU A 221 -7.28 4.37 -23.09
CA LEU A 221 -5.88 4.74 -23.32
C LEU A 221 -5.73 6.04 -24.11
N ALA A 222 -6.57 6.22 -25.14
CA ALA A 222 -6.54 7.39 -26.03
C ALA A 222 -6.96 8.70 -25.32
N ARG A 223 -7.68 8.61 -24.22
CA ARG A 223 -8.08 9.77 -23.42
C ARG A 223 -6.87 10.66 -23.09
N TRP A 224 -5.75 10.06 -22.77
CA TRP A 224 -4.52 10.77 -22.40
C TRP A 224 -3.73 11.34 -23.61
N ASP A 225 -4.18 11.08 -24.83
CA ASP A 225 -3.62 11.69 -26.05
C ASP A 225 -4.28 13.03 -26.38
N ALA A 226 -5.38 13.38 -25.69
CA ALA A 226 -6.10 14.62 -25.89
C ALA A 226 -5.21 15.83 -25.53
N LYS A 227 -5.09 16.76 -26.48
CA LYS A 227 -4.36 18.02 -26.29
C LYS A 227 -5.24 19.06 -25.62
N GLY A 228 -4.64 20.00 -24.95
CA GLY A 228 -5.32 21.13 -24.33
C GLY A 228 -4.74 21.46 -22.96
N ASP A 229 -5.21 22.56 -22.41
CA ASP A 229 -4.88 22.96 -21.04
C ASP A 229 -5.70 22.11 -20.06
N GLY A 230 -5.04 21.63 -19.03
CA GLY A 230 -5.65 20.84 -17.97
C GLY A 230 -4.70 20.68 -16.79
N GLU A 231 -5.25 20.26 -15.69
CA GLU A 231 -4.47 19.96 -14.49
C GLU A 231 -3.56 18.75 -14.73
N SER A 232 -2.36 18.74 -14.19
CA SER A 232 -1.46 17.62 -14.33
C SER A 232 -1.81 16.48 -13.36
N ALA A 233 -1.58 15.23 -13.78
CA ALA A 233 -1.92 14.05 -13.00
C ALA A 233 -1.08 13.93 -11.72
N ASP A 234 0.18 14.38 -11.73
CA ASP A 234 1.08 14.38 -10.58
C ASP A 234 0.54 15.21 -9.41
N LYS A 235 0.00 16.41 -9.68
CA LYS A 235 -0.63 17.24 -8.65
C LYS A 235 -1.85 16.57 -8.02
N LEU A 236 -2.67 15.92 -8.85
CA LEU A 236 -3.83 15.18 -8.38
C LEU A 236 -3.41 13.95 -7.56
N SER A 237 -2.35 13.27 -7.98
CA SER A 237 -1.76 12.15 -7.25
C SER A 237 -1.29 12.56 -5.87
N ASP A 238 -0.57 13.68 -5.76
CA ASP A 238 -0.10 14.20 -4.48
C ASP A 238 -1.24 14.61 -3.56
N GLU A 239 -2.27 15.24 -4.10
CA GLU A 239 -3.46 15.63 -3.33
C GLU A 239 -4.25 14.39 -2.88
N LEU A 240 -4.34 13.35 -3.72
CA LEU A 240 -4.95 12.07 -3.37
C LEU A 240 -4.20 11.41 -2.22
N ARG A 241 -2.88 11.29 -2.30
CA ARG A 241 -2.05 10.68 -1.25
C ARG A 241 -2.24 11.40 0.09
N ARG A 242 -2.20 12.73 0.11
CA ARG A 242 -2.48 13.53 1.32
C ARG A 242 -3.90 13.34 1.85
N THR A 243 -4.87 13.27 0.95
CA THR A 243 -6.27 13.02 1.32
C THR A 243 -6.42 11.64 1.97
N MET A 244 -5.82 10.60 1.40
CA MET A 244 -5.85 9.26 1.95
C MET A 244 -5.13 9.17 3.30
N GLU A 245 -3.96 9.80 3.44
CA GLU A 245 -3.23 9.86 4.71
C GLU A 245 -4.05 10.52 5.82
N GLN A 246 -4.72 11.62 5.52
CA GLN A 246 -5.52 12.37 6.49
C GLN A 246 -6.84 11.70 6.86
N HIS A 247 -7.50 11.03 5.90
CA HIS A 247 -8.87 10.55 6.06
C HIS A 247 -9.00 9.02 6.12
N CYS A 248 -8.02 8.29 5.60
CA CYS A 248 -7.97 6.82 5.60
C CYS A 248 -6.71 6.30 6.32
N GLY A 249 -6.16 7.08 7.26
CA GLY A 249 -4.97 6.75 8.04
C GLY A 249 -5.21 5.69 9.12
N VAL A 250 -4.33 5.67 10.12
CA VAL A 250 -4.33 4.66 11.20
C VAL A 250 -5.62 4.68 12.02
N PHE A 251 -6.17 5.85 12.32
CA PHE A 251 -7.45 6.04 13.00
C PHE A 251 -8.50 6.62 12.06
N ARG A 252 -9.63 5.93 12.01
CA ARG A 252 -10.77 6.26 11.14
C ARG A 252 -12.05 6.29 11.95
N ASN A 253 -12.89 7.29 11.71
CA ASN A 253 -14.25 7.39 12.22
C ASN A 253 -15.16 7.89 11.10
N GLN A 254 -16.47 7.85 11.31
CA GLN A 254 -17.46 8.20 10.30
C GLN A 254 -17.24 9.59 9.72
N GLU A 255 -17.06 10.61 10.57
CA GLU A 255 -16.88 12.00 10.14
C GLU A 255 -15.65 12.18 9.25
N VAL A 256 -14.50 11.61 9.65
CA VAL A 256 -13.24 11.69 8.90
C VAL A 256 -13.36 10.97 7.55
N LEU A 257 -14.02 9.80 7.53
CA LEU A 257 -14.25 9.05 6.30
C LEU A 257 -15.18 9.78 5.34
N ASP A 258 -16.27 10.38 5.81
CA ASP A 258 -17.22 11.13 4.98
C ASP A 258 -16.55 12.35 4.32
N GLN A 259 -15.67 13.04 5.05
CA GLN A 259 -14.83 14.10 4.50
C GLN A 259 -13.88 13.58 3.43
N GLY A 260 -13.25 12.42 3.68
CA GLY A 260 -12.37 11.73 2.74
C GLY A 260 -13.08 11.40 1.44
N VAL A 261 -14.23 10.72 1.52
CA VAL A 261 -15.07 10.38 0.36
C VAL A 261 -15.41 11.64 -0.45
N THR A 262 -15.83 12.71 0.23
CA THR A 262 -16.16 13.98 -0.45
C THR A 262 -14.97 14.53 -1.23
N LYS A 263 -13.76 14.50 -0.65
CA LYS A 263 -12.54 14.98 -1.29
C LYS A 263 -12.13 14.11 -2.48
N VAL A 264 -12.17 12.77 -2.31
CA VAL A 264 -11.81 11.82 -3.38
C VAL A 264 -12.75 11.96 -4.57
N LEU A 265 -14.06 12.10 -4.35
CA LEU A 265 -15.03 12.33 -5.44
C LEU A 265 -14.72 13.62 -6.21
N LYS A 266 -14.37 14.72 -5.53
CA LYS A 266 -13.94 15.97 -6.21
C LYS A 266 -12.65 15.79 -7.01
N LEU A 267 -11.69 15.05 -6.46
CA LEU A 267 -10.45 14.72 -7.19
C LEU A 267 -10.73 13.89 -8.44
N ARG A 268 -11.66 12.93 -8.35
CA ARG A 268 -12.10 12.11 -9.49
C ARG A 268 -12.74 12.95 -10.59
N GLU A 269 -13.55 13.93 -10.25
CA GLU A 269 -14.13 14.88 -11.21
C GLU A 269 -13.04 15.72 -11.91
N ARG A 270 -12.07 16.24 -11.14
CA ARG A 270 -10.93 17.01 -11.67
C ARG A 270 -10.05 16.15 -12.60
N LEU A 271 -9.84 14.89 -12.26
CA LEU A 271 -9.06 13.95 -13.05
C LEU A 271 -9.62 13.76 -14.47
N GLN A 272 -10.93 13.87 -14.67
CA GLN A 272 -11.55 13.79 -16.00
C GLN A 272 -11.04 14.91 -16.93
N ASN A 273 -10.69 16.05 -16.38
CA ASN A 273 -10.17 17.21 -17.11
C ASN A 273 -8.64 17.30 -17.10
N ALA A 274 -7.95 16.34 -16.47
CA ALA A 274 -6.50 16.31 -16.46
C ALA A 274 -5.94 16.05 -17.85
N ARG A 275 -4.74 16.62 -18.13
CA ARG A 275 -4.05 16.50 -19.42
C ARG A 275 -2.57 16.24 -19.22
N LEU A 276 -1.99 15.49 -20.17
CA LEU A 276 -0.55 15.33 -20.21
C LEU A 276 0.10 16.58 -20.80
N GLN A 277 1.20 17.01 -20.19
CA GLN A 277 2.05 18.04 -20.75
C GLN A 277 3.08 17.44 -21.71
N ASP A 278 3.55 16.24 -21.42
CA ASP A 278 4.45 15.49 -22.28
C ASP A 278 3.66 14.55 -23.20
N HIS A 279 3.76 14.76 -24.52
CA HIS A 279 3.12 13.95 -25.55
C HIS A 279 4.13 13.04 -26.30
N SER A 280 5.34 12.86 -25.76
CA SER A 280 6.30 11.92 -26.31
C SER A 280 5.73 10.49 -26.33
N LYS A 281 6.09 9.70 -27.35
CA LYS A 281 5.58 8.32 -27.48
C LYS A 281 6.53 7.28 -26.91
N VAL A 282 7.74 7.70 -26.52
CA VAL A 282 8.81 6.81 -26.06
C VAL A 282 9.28 7.30 -24.70
N PHE A 283 9.37 6.39 -23.72
CA PHE A 283 9.77 6.68 -22.35
C PHE A 283 8.97 7.81 -21.67
N ASN A 284 7.67 7.91 -21.96
CA ASN A 284 6.79 8.91 -21.37
C ASN A 284 6.36 8.48 -19.95
N THR A 285 7.13 8.90 -18.94
CA THR A 285 6.85 8.62 -17.53
C THR A 285 5.61 9.36 -17.02
N ALA A 286 5.35 10.56 -17.52
CA ALA A 286 4.15 11.32 -17.18
C ALA A 286 2.86 10.59 -17.56
N ARG A 287 2.88 9.88 -18.71
CA ARG A 287 1.75 9.05 -19.13
C ARG A 287 1.53 7.85 -18.19
N ILE A 288 2.60 7.19 -17.76
CA ILE A 288 2.52 6.07 -16.80
C ILE A 288 1.98 6.57 -15.46
N GLU A 289 2.49 7.70 -14.96
CA GLU A 289 2.02 8.31 -13.72
C GLU A 289 0.54 8.71 -13.79
N ALA A 290 0.08 9.20 -14.95
CA ALA A 290 -1.32 9.50 -15.15
C ALA A 290 -2.22 8.24 -15.07
N PHE A 291 -1.78 7.12 -15.66
CA PHE A 291 -2.48 5.83 -15.52
C PHE A 291 -2.46 5.31 -14.09
N GLU A 292 -1.35 5.46 -13.39
CA GLU A 292 -1.26 5.08 -11.97
C GLU A 292 -2.22 5.91 -11.11
N THR A 293 -2.25 7.23 -11.33
CA THR A 293 -3.17 8.14 -10.63
C THR A 293 -4.64 7.76 -10.89
N GLU A 294 -4.98 7.46 -12.13
CA GLU A 294 -6.32 7.01 -12.51
C GLU A 294 -6.68 5.68 -11.85
N ASN A 295 -5.75 4.72 -11.83
CA ASN A 295 -5.94 3.43 -11.19
C ASN A 295 -6.08 3.55 -9.66
N LEU A 296 -5.30 4.42 -9.02
CA LEU A 296 -5.40 4.68 -7.58
C LEU A 296 -6.72 5.37 -7.22
N MET A 297 -7.21 6.26 -8.09
CA MET A 297 -8.48 6.96 -7.88
C MET A 297 -9.69 6.03 -8.04
N GLU A 298 -9.57 4.95 -8.80
CA GLU A 298 -10.62 3.96 -9.05
C GLU A 298 -10.77 2.98 -7.89
N VAL A 299 -9.67 2.57 -7.28
CA VAL A 299 -9.60 1.58 -6.19
C VAL A 299 -9.82 2.22 -4.83
#